data_0237fe98c0eced197994d6dc926c6294
#
_entry.id   0237fe98c0eced197994d6dc926c6294
#
_cell.length_a   1.000
_cell.length_b   1.000
_cell.length_c   1.000
_cell.angle_alpha   90.00
_cell.angle_beta   90.00
_cell.angle_gamma   90.00
#
_symmetry.space_group_name_H-M   'P 1'
#
loop_
_entity.id
_entity.type
_entity.pdbx_description
1 polymer ?
#
loop_
_entity_poly.entity_id
_entity_poly.type
_entity_poly.pdbx_seq_one_letter_code
_entity_poly.pdbx_strand_id
1 'polypeptide(L)'
;MMLDANQAWTASEAISRTRMLEPFWPYWMEEPLISDDVLGHSRVRQALYTAIAIGENIHSKFEMATYIHSGAVDIVQADAIRMGGITEWLKVAHMADAFNLKVAPHFLLELSGSLLCGVPNALILEDVEGGSLGDLGLLEETMTVEKGLWKPSHRPGHGILFNRDALDNTKVRA
;
A
#
# COMPACT_ATOMS: atom_id res chain seq x y z
N MET A 1 0.15 10.57 -12.79
CA MET A 1 1.36 9.72 -12.69
C MET A 1 1.70 9.59 -11.23
N MET A 2 2.00 8.39 -10.75
CA MET A 2 2.53 8.07 -9.42
C MET A 2 3.98 7.65 -9.60
N LEU A 3 4.83 7.95 -8.65
CA LEU A 3 6.27 7.69 -8.73
C LEU A 3 6.70 6.94 -7.48
N ASP A 4 7.51 5.90 -7.67
CA ASP A 4 8.10 5.13 -6.60
C ASP A 4 9.63 5.21 -6.67
N ALA A 5 10.26 5.54 -5.59
CA ALA A 5 11.72 5.59 -5.46
C ALA A 5 12.29 4.35 -4.76
N ASN A 6 11.44 3.49 -4.22
CA ASN A 6 11.82 2.22 -3.59
C ASN A 6 13.01 2.39 -2.63
N GLN A 7 12.93 3.38 -1.75
CA GLN A 7 13.88 3.68 -0.67
C GLN A 7 15.30 4.08 -1.14
N ALA A 8 15.44 4.50 -2.40
CA ALA A 8 16.78 4.65 -3.01
C ALA A 8 17.51 5.95 -2.66
N TRP A 9 16.85 6.94 -2.03
CA TRP A 9 17.42 8.28 -1.90
C TRP A 9 17.71 8.68 -0.46
N THR A 10 18.63 9.63 -0.30
CA THR A 10 18.73 10.45 0.91
C THR A 10 17.67 11.55 0.90
N ALA A 11 17.37 12.16 2.05
CA ALA A 11 16.38 13.24 2.13
C ALA A 11 16.72 14.43 1.19
N SER A 12 17.99 14.78 1.05
CA SER A 12 18.43 15.85 0.15
C SER A 12 18.21 15.50 -1.32
N GLU A 13 18.51 14.27 -1.70
CA GLU A 13 18.27 13.77 -3.07
C GLU A 13 16.76 13.68 -3.36
N ALA A 14 15.97 13.15 -2.42
CA ALA A 14 14.53 13.07 -2.55
C ALA A 14 13.89 14.44 -2.81
N ILE A 15 14.27 15.46 -2.02
CA ILE A 15 13.80 16.82 -2.22
C ILE A 15 14.24 17.38 -3.58
N SER A 16 15.52 17.24 -3.92
CA SER A 16 16.04 17.77 -5.17
C SER A 16 15.40 17.12 -6.40
N ARG A 17 15.34 15.79 -6.43
CA ARG A 17 14.81 15.01 -7.56
C ARG A 17 13.30 15.21 -7.72
N THR A 18 12.54 15.17 -6.61
CA THR A 18 11.09 15.35 -6.67
C THR A 18 10.73 16.76 -7.14
N ARG A 19 11.44 17.80 -6.70
CA ARG A 19 11.23 19.18 -7.20
C ARG A 19 11.39 19.30 -8.71
N MET A 20 12.32 18.53 -9.30
CA MET A 20 12.49 18.50 -10.77
C MET A 20 11.31 17.83 -11.47
N LEU A 21 10.56 16.96 -10.77
CA LEU A 21 9.41 16.23 -11.29
C LEU A 21 8.07 16.93 -11.01
N GLU A 22 8.01 17.84 -10.04
CA GLU A 22 6.78 18.58 -9.68
C GLU A 22 6.10 19.32 -10.86
N PRO A 23 6.82 19.86 -11.86
CA PRO A 23 6.20 20.42 -13.06
C PRO A 23 5.33 19.45 -13.88
N PHE A 24 5.53 18.13 -13.67
CA PHE A 24 4.75 17.06 -14.31
C PHE A 24 3.56 16.59 -13.48
N TRP A 25 3.31 17.21 -12.32
CA TRP A 25 2.20 16.94 -11.40
C TRP A 25 2.09 15.46 -10.96
N PRO A 26 3.16 14.86 -10.40
CA PRO A 26 3.03 13.52 -9.85
C PRO A 26 2.00 13.53 -8.73
N TYR A 27 1.17 12.47 -8.69
CA TYR A 27 0.11 12.36 -7.68
C TYR A 27 0.70 12.08 -6.30
N TRP A 28 1.72 11.22 -6.25
CA TRP A 28 2.58 11.03 -5.09
C TRP A 28 4.01 10.64 -5.47
N MET A 29 4.90 10.76 -4.51
CA MET A 29 6.22 10.14 -4.46
C MET A 29 6.19 9.09 -3.35
N GLU A 30 6.39 7.82 -3.72
CA GLU A 30 6.38 6.66 -2.87
C GLU A 30 7.77 6.34 -2.37
N GLU A 31 7.88 5.96 -1.12
CA GLU A 31 9.10 5.53 -0.43
C GLU A 31 10.39 6.23 -0.89
N PRO A 32 10.48 7.57 -0.80
CA PRO A 32 11.71 8.26 -1.24
C PRO A 32 12.95 7.86 -0.45
N LEU A 33 12.81 7.49 0.83
CA LEU A 33 13.89 7.14 1.76
C LEU A 33 13.67 5.75 2.33
N ILE A 34 14.69 5.21 3.01
CA ILE A 34 14.53 3.99 3.79
C ILE A 34 13.44 4.18 4.86
N SER A 35 12.67 3.12 5.11
CA SER A 35 11.53 3.15 6.03
C SER A 35 11.88 3.46 7.49
N ASP A 36 13.14 3.34 7.88
CA ASP A 36 13.61 3.71 9.22
C ASP A 36 13.80 5.22 9.43
N ASP A 37 13.92 6.02 8.35
CA ASP A 37 14.17 7.47 8.42
C ASP A 37 12.87 8.30 8.48
N VAL A 38 12.12 8.16 9.57
CA VAL A 38 10.86 8.91 9.80
C VAL A 38 11.07 10.41 9.76
N LEU A 39 12.16 10.90 10.38
CA LEU A 39 12.45 12.34 10.42
C LEU A 39 12.87 12.87 9.05
N GLY A 40 13.57 12.07 8.28
CA GLY A 40 13.87 12.37 6.88
C GLY A 40 12.62 12.51 6.04
N HIS A 41 11.68 11.56 6.14
CA HIS A 41 10.38 11.64 5.46
C HIS A 41 9.58 12.88 5.85
N SER A 42 9.55 13.22 7.15
CA SER A 42 8.89 14.47 7.61
C SER A 42 9.53 15.72 6.96
N ARG A 43 10.87 15.77 6.84
CA ARG A 43 11.57 16.87 6.15
C ARG A 43 11.26 16.91 4.66
N VAL A 44 11.23 15.74 4.00
CA VAL A 44 10.89 15.64 2.57
C VAL A 44 9.48 16.13 2.33
N ARG A 45 8.50 15.64 3.11
CA ARG A 45 7.10 16.04 3.02
C ARG A 45 6.90 17.56 3.19
N GLN A 46 7.57 18.17 4.17
CA GLN A 46 7.48 19.61 4.41
C GLN A 46 8.11 20.48 3.30
N ALA A 47 9.04 19.91 2.54
CA ALA A 47 9.78 20.62 1.49
C ALA A 47 9.15 20.52 0.10
N LEU A 48 8.14 19.67 -0.09
CA LEU A 48 7.53 19.34 -1.39
C LEU A 48 6.05 19.68 -1.42
N TYR A 49 5.53 19.93 -2.62
CA TYR A 49 4.09 19.99 -2.90
C TYR A 49 3.53 18.61 -3.24
N THR A 50 4.37 17.71 -3.78
CA THR A 50 4.02 16.33 -4.09
C THR A 50 3.75 15.55 -2.80
N ALA A 51 2.62 14.87 -2.72
CA ALA A 51 2.28 14.01 -1.59
C ALA A 51 3.31 12.89 -1.38
N ILE A 52 3.56 12.51 -0.15
CA ILE A 52 4.44 11.39 0.21
C ILE A 52 3.60 10.18 0.60
N ALA A 53 3.80 9.08 -0.12
CA ALA A 53 3.15 7.81 0.13
C ALA A 53 4.15 6.83 0.77
N ILE A 54 3.70 6.11 1.80
CA ILE A 54 4.55 5.21 2.60
C ILE A 54 3.71 4.10 3.21
N GLY A 55 4.30 2.92 3.36
CA GLY A 55 3.65 1.92 4.17
C GLY A 55 3.99 0.47 3.88
N GLU A 56 4.43 0.12 2.69
CA GLU A 56 4.71 -1.26 2.32
C GLU A 56 5.80 -1.88 3.20
N ASN A 57 6.80 -1.13 3.60
CA ASN A 57 7.91 -1.57 4.45
C ASN A 57 7.72 -1.20 5.93
N ILE A 58 6.49 -0.92 6.36
CA ILE A 58 6.13 -0.69 7.76
C ILE A 58 5.43 -1.94 8.30
N HIS A 59 6.00 -2.54 9.34
CA HIS A 59 5.59 -3.86 9.82
C HIS A 59 4.66 -3.84 11.04
N SER A 60 4.40 -2.68 11.61
CA SER A 60 3.50 -2.55 12.76
C SER A 60 2.71 -1.26 12.76
N LYS A 61 1.53 -1.30 13.40
CA LYS A 61 0.75 -0.10 13.67
C LYS A 61 1.49 0.94 14.51
N PHE A 62 2.46 0.53 15.32
CA PHE A 62 3.24 1.43 16.16
C PHE A 62 4.24 2.25 15.33
N GLU A 63 4.90 1.61 14.37
CA GLU A 63 5.76 2.30 13.39
C GLU A 63 4.93 3.26 12.56
N MET A 64 3.78 2.81 12.01
CA MET A 64 2.89 3.67 11.25
C MET A 64 2.37 4.86 12.10
N ALA A 65 2.05 4.64 13.37
CA ALA A 65 1.67 5.72 14.28
C ALA A 65 2.79 6.77 14.40
N THR A 66 4.06 6.34 14.44
CA THR A 66 5.21 7.25 14.48
C THR A 66 5.27 8.10 13.22
N TYR A 67 5.06 7.52 12.03
CA TYR A 67 4.98 8.26 10.77
C TYR A 67 3.86 9.30 10.76
N ILE A 68 2.66 8.88 11.15
CA ILE A 68 1.48 9.76 11.19
C ILE A 68 1.68 10.92 12.16
N HIS A 69 2.11 10.66 13.40
CA HIS A 69 2.32 11.69 14.40
C HIS A 69 3.47 12.66 14.05
N SER A 70 4.50 12.17 13.36
CA SER A 70 5.61 13.00 12.89
C SER A 70 5.27 13.83 11.66
N GLY A 71 4.08 13.69 11.09
CA GLY A 71 3.69 14.35 9.85
C GLY A 71 4.60 13.94 8.69
N ALA A 72 4.94 12.65 8.61
CA ALA A 72 5.90 12.11 7.64
C ALA A 72 5.24 11.40 6.45
N VAL A 73 3.91 11.35 6.39
CA VAL A 73 3.12 10.65 5.38
C VAL A 73 1.87 11.44 5.02
N ASP A 74 1.46 11.40 3.76
CA ASP A 74 0.18 11.93 3.24
C ASP A 74 -0.76 10.79 2.85
N ILE A 75 -0.23 9.69 2.31
CA ILE A 75 -0.99 8.54 1.84
C ILE A 75 -0.39 7.28 2.47
N VAL A 76 -1.21 6.52 3.17
CA VAL A 76 -0.79 5.30 3.86
C VAL A 76 -0.94 4.10 2.94
N GLN A 77 0.19 3.42 2.65
CA GLN A 77 0.24 2.26 1.74
C GLN A 77 0.51 0.95 2.50
N ALA A 78 -0.15 0.75 3.63
CA ALA A 78 0.04 -0.43 4.46
C ALA A 78 -0.24 -1.73 3.69
N ASP A 79 0.68 -2.68 3.78
CA ASP A 79 0.53 -4.05 3.26
C ASP A 79 -0.09 -4.94 4.34
N ALA A 80 -1.21 -5.59 4.01
CA ALA A 80 -1.94 -6.40 4.99
C ALA A 80 -1.15 -7.62 5.48
N ILE A 81 -0.28 -8.19 4.64
CA ILE A 81 0.54 -9.34 5.02
C ILE A 81 1.71 -8.90 5.91
N ARG A 82 2.45 -7.88 5.46
CA ARG A 82 3.62 -7.37 6.18
C ARG A 82 3.25 -6.80 7.56
N MET A 83 2.05 -6.24 7.69
CA MET A 83 1.51 -5.74 8.97
C MET A 83 0.98 -6.84 9.90
N GLY A 84 0.97 -8.11 9.48
CA GLY A 84 0.51 -9.22 10.31
C GLY A 84 -0.99 -9.55 10.17
N GLY A 85 -1.65 -9.09 9.10
CA GLY A 85 -2.99 -9.50 8.72
C GLY A 85 -4.06 -8.41 8.80
N ILE A 86 -5.28 -8.82 8.48
CA ILE A 86 -6.47 -7.97 8.36
C ILE A 86 -6.69 -7.06 9.58
N THR A 87 -6.60 -7.65 10.77
CA THR A 87 -6.90 -6.92 12.02
C THR A 87 -5.95 -5.75 12.26
N GLU A 88 -4.66 -5.94 12.02
CA GLU A 88 -3.66 -4.87 12.20
C GLU A 88 -3.76 -3.82 11.09
N TRP A 89 -4.01 -4.24 9.85
CA TRP A 89 -4.25 -3.33 8.74
C TRP A 89 -5.46 -2.41 9.00
N LEU A 90 -6.59 -2.95 9.47
CA LEU A 90 -7.78 -2.16 9.80
C LEU A 90 -7.51 -1.13 10.91
N LYS A 91 -6.69 -1.48 11.92
CA LYS A 91 -6.29 -0.52 12.95
C LYS A 91 -5.49 0.64 12.37
N VAL A 92 -4.61 0.36 11.41
CA VAL A 92 -3.84 1.38 10.70
C VAL A 92 -4.75 2.25 9.85
N ALA A 93 -5.67 1.65 9.08
CA ALA A 93 -6.60 2.40 8.24
C ALA A 93 -7.50 3.33 9.06
N HIS A 94 -8.05 2.87 10.19
CA HIS A 94 -8.86 3.70 11.08
C HIS A 94 -8.03 4.77 11.80
N MET A 95 -6.77 4.47 12.16
CA MET A 95 -5.87 5.49 12.69
C MET A 95 -5.59 6.56 11.64
N ALA A 96 -5.29 6.19 10.39
CA ALA A 96 -5.11 7.13 9.29
C ALA A 96 -6.36 8.00 9.07
N ASP A 97 -7.56 7.42 9.14
CA ASP A 97 -8.84 8.14 9.04
C ASP A 97 -8.98 9.21 10.13
N ALA A 98 -8.61 8.90 11.37
CA ALA A 98 -8.65 9.85 12.48
C ALA A 98 -7.72 11.08 12.27
N PHE A 99 -6.72 10.96 11.41
CA PHE A 99 -5.82 12.04 10.99
C PHE A 99 -6.16 12.61 9.60
N ASN A 100 -7.32 12.25 9.02
CA ASN A 100 -7.76 12.65 7.68
C ASN A 100 -6.80 12.21 6.56
N LEU A 101 -6.06 11.12 6.76
CA LEU A 101 -5.17 10.54 5.76
C LEU A 101 -5.91 9.47 4.96
N LYS A 102 -5.59 9.39 3.67
CA LYS A 102 -6.11 8.35 2.77
C LYS A 102 -5.27 7.08 2.83
N VAL A 103 -5.90 5.95 2.51
CA VAL A 103 -5.22 4.66 2.37
C VAL A 103 -5.28 4.18 0.92
N ALA A 104 -4.14 3.69 0.44
CA ALA A 104 -3.95 3.05 -0.86
C ALA A 104 -3.07 1.81 -0.61
N PRO A 105 -3.65 0.65 -0.26
CA PRO A 105 -2.88 -0.50 0.22
C PRO A 105 -1.90 -0.99 -0.83
N HIS A 106 -0.73 -1.41 -0.38
CA HIS A 106 0.27 -2.08 -1.18
C HIS A 106 -0.16 -3.51 -1.48
N PHE A 107 0.00 -3.92 -2.74
CA PHE A 107 -0.02 -5.29 -3.22
C PHE A 107 -1.26 -6.12 -2.84
N LEU A 108 -1.22 -7.42 -3.18
CA LEU A 108 -2.24 -8.43 -2.88
C LEU A 108 -3.67 -7.97 -3.20
N LEU A 109 -3.91 -7.70 -4.48
CA LEU A 109 -5.14 -7.13 -5.05
C LEU A 109 -6.42 -7.64 -4.39
N GLU A 110 -6.57 -8.95 -4.23
CA GLU A 110 -7.83 -9.59 -3.79
C GLU A 110 -8.14 -9.30 -2.31
N LEU A 111 -7.11 -9.36 -1.46
CA LEU A 111 -7.28 -9.08 -0.03
C LEU A 111 -7.37 -7.57 0.19
N SER A 112 -6.45 -6.82 -0.37
CA SER A 112 -6.36 -5.36 -0.25
C SER A 112 -7.61 -4.67 -0.79
N GLY A 113 -8.17 -5.15 -1.91
CA GLY A 113 -9.42 -4.65 -2.46
C GLY A 113 -10.61 -4.87 -1.53
N SER A 114 -10.72 -6.06 -0.93
CA SER A 114 -11.77 -6.36 0.05
C SER A 114 -11.66 -5.47 1.29
N LEU A 115 -10.46 -5.23 1.79
CA LEU A 115 -10.20 -4.35 2.93
C LEU A 115 -10.50 -2.88 2.61
N LEU A 116 -10.06 -2.42 1.44
CA LEU A 116 -10.25 -1.04 0.99
C LEU A 116 -11.74 -0.69 0.85
N CYS A 117 -12.57 -1.63 0.38
CA CYS A 117 -14.02 -1.45 0.32
C CYS A 117 -14.68 -1.29 1.71
N GLY A 118 -14.01 -1.69 2.79
CA GLY A 118 -14.53 -1.65 4.15
C GLY A 118 -14.15 -0.41 4.97
N VAL A 119 -13.40 0.54 4.40
CA VAL A 119 -12.91 1.72 5.15
C VAL A 119 -13.34 3.04 4.50
N PRO A 120 -13.62 4.09 5.30
CA PRO A 120 -14.16 5.36 4.80
C PRO A 120 -13.13 6.23 4.06
N ASN A 121 -11.84 6.02 4.35
CA ASN A 121 -10.73 6.80 3.83
C ASN A 121 -9.99 6.13 2.66
N ALA A 122 -10.65 5.17 1.99
CA ALA A 122 -10.15 4.53 0.79
C ALA A 122 -9.78 5.54 -0.31
N LEU A 123 -8.67 5.32 -1.01
CA LEU A 123 -8.23 6.14 -2.13
C LEU A 123 -8.24 5.35 -3.44
N ILE A 124 -7.32 4.42 -3.60
CA ILE A 124 -7.14 3.62 -4.80
C ILE A 124 -6.55 2.26 -4.44
N LEU A 125 -6.86 1.25 -5.21
CA LEU A 125 -6.30 -0.09 -5.10
C LEU A 125 -5.13 -0.24 -6.06
N GLU A 126 -4.04 -0.81 -5.60
CA GLU A 126 -2.90 -1.17 -6.43
C GLU A 126 -3.16 -2.49 -7.17
N ASP A 127 -2.83 -2.51 -8.45
CA ASP A 127 -2.86 -3.69 -9.31
C ASP A 127 -1.50 -3.82 -9.99
N VAL A 128 -0.74 -4.85 -9.62
CA VAL A 128 0.60 -5.12 -10.14
C VAL A 128 0.51 -6.30 -11.10
N GLU A 129 0.87 -6.09 -12.37
CA GLU A 129 0.87 -7.13 -13.40
C GLU A 129 1.69 -8.36 -12.95
N GLY A 130 1.06 -9.53 -12.99
CA GLY A 130 1.68 -10.78 -12.55
C GLY A 130 1.79 -10.96 -11.04
N GLY A 131 1.26 -10.04 -10.24
CA GLY A 131 1.42 -10.02 -8.79
C GLY A 131 0.20 -10.48 -7.98
N SER A 132 -0.94 -10.70 -8.62
CA SER A 132 -2.14 -11.16 -7.93
C SER A 132 -2.11 -12.67 -7.65
N LEU A 133 -2.90 -13.11 -6.68
CA LEU A 133 -3.09 -14.55 -6.43
C LEU A 133 -3.73 -15.25 -7.64
N GLY A 134 -4.57 -14.51 -8.38
CA GLY A 134 -5.16 -14.98 -9.64
C GLY A 134 -4.12 -15.19 -10.71
N ASP A 135 -3.18 -14.27 -10.91
CA ASP A 135 -2.08 -14.38 -11.87
C ASP A 135 -1.16 -15.56 -11.55
N LEU A 136 -0.98 -15.85 -10.27
CA LEU A 136 -0.20 -17.00 -9.80
C LEU A 136 -0.96 -18.34 -9.93
N GLY A 137 -2.20 -18.32 -10.40
CA GLY A 137 -3.04 -19.52 -10.54
C GLY A 137 -3.48 -20.15 -9.22
N LEU A 138 -3.43 -19.43 -8.12
CA LEU A 138 -3.72 -19.92 -6.77
C LEU A 138 -5.19 -19.84 -6.39
N LEU A 139 -6.04 -19.29 -7.26
CA LEU A 139 -7.48 -19.12 -7.02
C LEU A 139 -8.32 -20.05 -7.89
N GLU A 140 -9.48 -20.48 -7.37
CA GLU A 140 -10.50 -21.17 -8.17
C GLU A 140 -11.22 -20.21 -9.13
N GLU A 141 -11.41 -18.96 -8.69
CA GLU A 141 -12.01 -17.88 -9.46
C GLU A 141 -11.14 -16.64 -9.35
N THR A 142 -10.68 -16.12 -10.46
CA THR A 142 -9.90 -14.88 -10.51
C THR A 142 -10.80 -13.66 -10.26
N MET A 143 -10.31 -12.72 -9.47
CA MET A 143 -10.93 -11.42 -9.29
C MET A 143 -10.30 -10.46 -10.29
N THR A 144 -11.09 -9.94 -11.22
CA THR A 144 -10.58 -9.12 -12.33
C THR A 144 -10.85 -7.64 -12.14
N VAL A 145 -9.95 -6.83 -12.68
CA VAL A 145 -10.15 -5.39 -12.84
C VAL A 145 -10.83 -5.14 -14.19
N GLU A 146 -12.02 -4.59 -14.18
CA GLU A 146 -12.77 -4.23 -15.39
C GLU A 146 -12.92 -2.72 -15.50
N LYS A 147 -12.41 -2.12 -16.59
CA LYS A 147 -12.50 -0.67 -16.85
C LYS A 147 -11.97 0.19 -15.68
N GLY A 148 -10.89 -0.25 -15.05
CA GLY A 148 -10.29 0.43 -13.91
C GLY A 148 -11.04 0.26 -12.59
N LEU A 149 -11.99 -0.66 -12.53
CA LEU A 149 -12.76 -0.98 -11.33
C LEU A 149 -12.54 -2.44 -10.93
N TRP A 150 -12.16 -2.63 -9.69
CA TRP A 150 -12.15 -3.93 -9.03
C TRP A 150 -13.45 -4.09 -8.24
N LYS A 151 -14.01 -5.30 -8.25
CA LYS A 151 -15.24 -5.61 -7.52
C LYS A 151 -14.98 -6.69 -6.48
N PRO A 152 -15.39 -6.48 -5.22
CA PRO A 152 -15.28 -7.51 -4.20
C PRO A 152 -16.21 -8.69 -4.53
N SER A 153 -15.82 -9.88 -4.07
CA SER A 153 -16.68 -11.06 -4.12
C SER A 153 -17.93 -10.84 -3.26
N HIS A 154 -19.05 -11.44 -3.66
CA HIS A 154 -20.28 -11.50 -2.84
C HIS A 154 -20.22 -12.56 -1.73
N ARG A 155 -19.13 -13.30 -1.59
CA ARG A 155 -18.94 -14.30 -0.55
C ARG A 155 -18.65 -13.67 0.80
N PRO A 156 -19.01 -14.33 1.90
CA PRO A 156 -18.65 -13.88 3.24
C PRO A 156 -17.12 -13.76 3.43
N GLY A 157 -16.70 -12.84 4.29
CA GLY A 157 -15.28 -12.58 4.58
C GLY A 157 -14.57 -11.88 3.42
N HIS A 158 -13.33 -12.23 3.16
CA HIS A 158 -12.54 -11.67 2.06
C HIS A 158 -12.92 -12.23 0.68
N GLY A 159 -13.79 -13.25 0.62
CA GLY A 159 -14.32 -13.82 -0.61
C GLY A 159 -13.33 -14.63 -1.47
N ILE A 160 -12.09 -14.78 -1.05
CA ILE A 160 -11.04 -15.52 -1.77
C ILE A 160 -11.31 -17.03 -1.67
N LEU A 161 -11.35 -17.72 -2.80
CA LEU A 161 -11.38 -19.18 -2.90
C LEU A 161 -10.05 -19.68 -3.45
N PHE A 162 -9.30 -20.36 -2.60
CA PHE A 162 -8.02 -20.95 -3.00
C PHE A 162 -8.21 -22.26 -3.77
N ASN A 163 -7.50 -22.39 -4.87
CA ASN A 163 -7.34 -23.65 -5.59
C ASN A 163 -6.43 -24.58 -4.77
N ARG A 164 -7.03 -25.60 -4.15
CA ARG A 164 -6.30 -26.53 -3.26
C ARG A 164 -5.24 -27.32 -3.95
N ASP A 165 -5.51 -27.77 -5.17
CA ASP A 165 -4.54 -28.55 -5.97
C ASP A 165 -3.33 -27.69 -6.35
N ALA A 166 -3.56 -26.43 -6.73
CA ALA A 166 -2.48 -25.50 -7.00
C ALA A 166 -1.61 -25.25 -5.76
N LEU A 167 -2.24 -25.02 -4.59
CA LEU A 167 -1.52 -24.85 -3.34
C LEU A 167 -0.70 -26.10 -2.96
N ASP A 168 -1.25 -27.30 -3.15
CA ASP A 168 -0.56 -28.55 -2.87
C ASP A 168 0.66 -28.75 -3.76
N ASN A 169 0.60 -28.31 -5.01
CA ASN A 169 1.72 -28.34 -5.94
C ASN A 169 2.84 -27.35 -5.62
N THR A 170 2.55 -26.29 -4.83
CA THR A 170 3.55 -25.29 -4.41
C THR A 170 4.20 -25.62 -3.06
N LYS A 171 3.78 -26.70 -2.41
CA LYS A 171 4.38 -27.12 -1.11
C LYS A 171 5.84 -27.42 -1.26
N VAL A 172 6.69 -26.71 -0.55
CA VAL A 172 8.09 -27.07 -0.36
C VAL A 172 8.14 -28.32 0.53
N ARG A 173 8.68 -29.41 -0.02
CA ARG A 173 8.95 -30.60 0.79
C ARG A 173 10.15 -30.29 1.69
N ALA A 174 9.93 -30.31 3.00
CA ALA A 174 10.98 -30.21 4.00
C ALA A 174 11.86 -31.46 3.99
#